data_a8f33e89abb08422ca3e520b28409a86
#
_entry.id   a8f33e89abb08422ca3e520b28409a86
#
_cell.length_a   1.000
_cell.length_b   1.000
_cell.length_c   1.000
_cell.angle_alpha   90.00
_cell.angle_beta   90.00
_cell.angle_gamma   90.00
#
_symmetry.space_group_name_H-M   'P 1'
#
loop_
_entity.id
_entity.type
_entity.pdbx_description
1 polymer ?
#
loop_
_entity_poly.entity_id
_entity_poly.type
_entity_poly.pdbx_seq_one_letter_code
_entity_poly.pdbx_strand_id
1 'polypeptide(L)' 'MEPREHISAGDRVFSIEDRPLGTVTGIIGDFFRMAGTDGIEGMLNASDIYTVEHHRVTMIFSSTSLREHQISRR' A
#
# COMPACT_ATOMS: atom_id res chain seq x y z
N MET A 1 12.26 -17.39 -2.71
CA MET A 1 11.92 -16.98 -2.34
C MET A 1 11.20 -16.11 -2.30
N GLU A 2 10.55 -15.78 -1.95
CA GLU A 2 9.84 -15.02 -2.03
C GLU A 2 10.00 -13.95 -1.63
N PRO A 3 10.19 -13.49 -2.01
CA PRO A 3 10.50 -12.31 -1.73
C PRO A 3 9.47 -11.48 -1.44
N ARG A 4 8.41 -11.69 -1.77
CA ARG A 4 7.44 -10.88 -1.48
C ARG A 4 7.34 -10.88 -0.11
N GLU A 5 7.65 -9.94 0.53
CA GLU A 5 7.58 -9.86 1.84
C GLU A 5 6.27 -9.93 2.33
N HIS A 6 6.01 -10.22 3.50
CA HIS A 6 4.71 -10.29 4.04
C HIS A 6 4.27 -8.98 4.55
N ILE A 7 3.13 -8.50 4.11
CA ILE A 7 2.55 -7.30 4.67
C ILE A 7 1.45 -7.75 5.63
N SER A 8 1.17 -6.92 6.61
CA SER A 8 0.18 -7.22 7.63
C SER A 8 -0.64 -6.00 7.96
N ALA A 9 -1.82 -6.20 8.47
CA ALA A 9 -2.64 -5.08 8.91
C ALA A 9 -1.85 -4.33 9.97
N GLY A 10 -1.85 -3.03 9.88
CA GLY A 10 -1.08 -2.18 10.77
C GLY A 10 0.21 -1.67 10.17
N ASP A 11 0.68 -2.27 9.08
CA ASP A 11 1.90 -1.80 8.44
C ASP A 11 1.64 -0.43 7.82
N ARG A 12 2.65 0.43 7.83
CA ARG A 12 2.51 1.74 7.24
C ARG A 12 2.92 1.72 5.79
N VAL A 13 2.22 2.49 4.98
CA VAL A 13 2.43 2.52 3.54
C VAL A 13 2.98 3.86 3.13
N PHE A 14 4.04 3.86 2.33
CA PHE A 14 4.70 5.08 1.88
C PHE A 14 4.84 5.05 0.37
N SER A 15 4.92 6.23 -0.24
CA SER A 15 5.18 6.33 -1.67
C SER A 15 6.66 6.12 -1.94
N ILE A 16 7.03 6.08 -3.20
CA ILE A 16 8.43 5.89 -3.57
C ILE A 16 9.27 7.06 -3.08
N GLU A 17 8.67 8.22 -2.90
CA GLU A 17 9.40 9.37 -2.39
C GLU A 17 9.31 9.47 -0.88
N ASP A 18 8.84 8.37 -0.24
CA ASP A 18 8.83 8.29 1.21
C ASP A 18 7.77 9.13 1.89
N ARG A 19 6.71 9.43 1.21
CA ARG A 19 5.61 10.15 1.81
C ARG A 19 4.56 9.19 2.33
N PRO A 20 4.01 9.43 3.50
CA PRO A 20 3.05 8.50 4.06
C PRO A 20 1.76 8.49 3.25
N LEU A 21 1.31 7.32 2.90
CA LEU A 21 0.08 7.14 2.16
C LEU A 21 -1.04 6.62 3.04
N GLY A 22 -0.72 5.82 4.03
CA GLY A 22 -1.75 5.26 4.90
C GLY A 22 -1.25 4.05 5.65
N THR A 23 -2.19 3.22 6.07
CA THR A 23 -1.89 2.03 6.87
C THR A 23 -2.68 0.86 6.30
N VAL A 24 -2.05 -0.29 6.25
CA VAL A 24 -2.71 -1.49 5.76
C VAL A 24 -3.77 -1.90 6.76
N THR A 25 -4.98 -2.15 6.30
CA THR A 25 -6.06 -2.58 7.18
C THR A 25 -6.52 -4.00 6.87
N GLY A 26 -6.12 -4.57 5.74
CA GLY A 26 -6.46 -5.95 5.43
C GLY A 26 -5.82 -6.38 4.14
N ILE A 27 -5.77 -7.68 3.92
CA ILE A 27 -5.14 -8.24 2.73
C ILE A 27 -6.14 -9.17 2.09
N ILE A 28 -6.38 -9.01 0.80
CA ILE A 28 -7.32 -9.82 0.08
C ILE A 28 -6.66 -10.31 -1.19
N GLY A 29 -6.16 -11.55 -1.18
CA GLY A 29 -5.52 -12.11 -2.36
C GLY A 29 -4.33 -11.27 -2.78
N ASP A 30 -4.37 -10.77 -4.01
CA ASP A 30 -3.28 -9.98 -4.55
C ASP A 30 -3.44 -8.49 -4.26
N PHE A 31 -4.41 -8.12 -3.44
CA PHE A 31 -4.68 -6.73 -3.14
C PHE A 31 -4.63 -6.50 -1.65
N PHE A 32 -4.43 -5.28 -1.25
CA PHE A 32 -4.55 -4.98 0.17
C PHE A 32 -5.34 -3.69 0.34
N ARG A 33 -6.01 -3.61 1.49
CA ARG A 33 -6.80 -2.46 1.81
C ARG A 33 -5.96 -1.50 2.61
N MET A 34 -6.05 -0.24 2.35
CA MET A 34 -5.28 0.77 3.03
C MET A 34 -6.18 1.90 3.47
N ALA A 35 -6.07 2.28 4.73
CA ALA A 35 -6.75 3.48 5.21
C ALA A 35 -5.79 4.63 4.96
N GLY A 36 -6.18 5.55 4.12
CA GLY A 36 -5.33 6.68 3.77
C GLY A 36 -5.16 7.64 4.91
N THR A 37 -4.23 8.57 4.77
CA THR A 37 -3.99 9.56 5.82
C THR A 37 -5.18 10.49 5.97
N ASP A 38 -6.05 10.55 4.97
CA ASP A 38 -7.27 11.35 5.07
C ASP A 38 -8.43 10.54 5.64
N GLY A 39 -8.18 9.30 6.02
CA GLY A 39 -9.22 8.47 6.62
C GLY A 39 -10.07 7.70 5.60
N ILE A 40 -9.79 7.87 4.33
CA ILE A 40 -10.56 7.18 3.30
C ILE A 40 -9.86 5.88 2.93
N GLU A 41 -10.60 4.79 2.94
CA GLU A 41 -10.04 3.51 2.60
C GLU A 41 -10.01 3.28 1.12
N GLY A 42 -8.98 2.62 0.64
CA GLY A 42 -8.87 2.24 -0.75
C GLY A 42 -8.17 0.91 -0.84
N MET A 43 -8.05 0.38 -2.05
CA MET A 43 -7.35 -0.88 -2.28
C MET A 43 -6.21 -0.66 -3.24
N LEU A 44 -5.11 -1.32 -2.99
CA LEU A 44 -3.94 -1.25 -3.83
C LEU A 44 -3.51 -2.65 -4.22
N ASN A 45 -2.84 -2.75 -5.34
CA ASN A 45 -2.37 -4.02 -5.84
C ASN A 45 -1.03 -4.33 -5.19
N ALA A 46 -0.90 -5.53 -4.65
CA ALA A 46 0.35 -5.91 -4.00
C ALA A 46 1.52 -5.92 -4.97
N SER A 47 1.26 -6.08 -6.26
CA SER A 47 2.34 -6.07 -7.23
C SER A 47 2.96 -4.68 -7.39
N ASP A 48 2.33 -3.64 -6.85
CA ASP A 48 2.91 -2.30 -6.89
C ASP A 48 3.80 -2.02 -5.69
N ILE A 49 4.05 -2.99 -4.87
CA ILE A 49 4.93 -2.83 -3.73
C ILE A 49 6.38 -2.89 -4.19
N TYR A 50 7.15 -1.91 -3.78
CA TYR A 50 8.57 -1.87 -4.12
C TYR A 50 9.38 -2.62 -3.07
N THR A 51 9.19 -2.32 -1.80
CA THR A 51 9.85 -3.05 -0.72
C THR A 51 8.96 -3.11 0.49
N VAL A 52 9.22 -4.09 1.35
CA VAL A 52 8.58 -4.17 2.65
C VAL A 52 9.67 -4.43 3.66
N GLU A 53 9.81 -3.56 4.64
CA GLU A 53 10.81 -3.74 5.67
C GLU A 53 10.30 -3.22 6.97
N HIS A 54 10.41 -3.98 8.03
CA HIS A 54 10.07 -3.53 9.39
C HIS A 54 8.70 -2.88 9.45
N HIS A 55 7.70 -3.53 8.87
CA HIS A 55 6.32 -3.05 8.88
C HIS A 55 6.14 -1.75 8.10
N ARG A 56 7.06 -1.48 7.19
CA ARG A 56 6.98 -0.31 6.35
C ARG A 56 6.91 -0.77 4.91
N VAL A 57 5.84 -0.43 4.23
CA VAL A 57 5.61 -0.83 2.85
C VAL A 57 5.86 0.38 1.96
N THR A 58 6.74 0.24 0.98
CA THR A 58 7.03 1.32 0.05
C THR A 58 6.48 0.93 -1.31
N MET A 59 5.67 1.79 -1.89
CA MET A 59 5.06 1.51 -3.18
C MET A 59 5.95 2.04 -4.29
N ILE A 60 5.72 1.56 -5.51
CA ILE A 60 6.55 1.96 -6.64
C ILE A 60 6.14 3.30 -7.24
N PHE A 61 5.06 3.90 -6.77
CA PHE A 61 4.55 5.12 -7.37
C PHE A 61 4.67 6.29 -6.38
N SER A 62 4.52 7.49 -6.91
CA SER A 62 4.63 8.66 -6.06
C SER A 62 3.28 8.96 -5.43
N SER A 63 3.29 9.79 -4.41
CA SER A 63 2.07 10.13 -3.71
C SER A 63 1.08 10.83 -4.64
N THR A 64 1.57 11.53 -5.66
CA THR A 64 0.69 12.23 -6.58
C THR A 64 0.03 11.27 -7.55
N SER A 65 0.54 10.05 -7.67
CA SER A 65 -0.04 9.04 -8.56
C SER A 65 -0.90 8.04 -7.82
N LEU A 66 -1.08 8.22 -6.54
CA LEU A 66 -1.80 7.25 -5.71
C LEU A 66 -3.17 6.95 -6.29
N ARG A 67 -3.90 8.01 -6.68
CA ARG A 67 -5.24 7.82 -7.18
C ARG A 67 -5.28 6.96 -8.40
N GLU A 68 -4.29 7.02 -9.24
CA GLU A 68 -4.25 6.23 -10.46
C GLU A 68 -4.00 4.78 -10.19
N HIS A 69 -3.39 4.46 -9.06
CA HIS A 69 -3.07 3.09 -8.71
C HIS A 69 -4.09 2.48 -7.76
N GLN A 70 -4.95 3.29 -7.17
CA GLN A 70 -5.98 2.75 -6.30
C GLN A 70 -7.08 2.12 -7.11
N ILE A 71 -7.55 0.98 -6.66
CA ILE A 71 -8.61 0.27 -7.31
C ILE A 71 -9.91 0.88 -6.86
N SER A 72 -10.68 1.40 -7.81
CA SER A 72 -11.91 2.06 -7.49
C SER A 72 -13.04 1.09 -7.49
N ARG A 73 -13.93 1.16 -6.51
CA ARG A 73 -15.05 0.35 -6.50
C ARG A 73 -16.16 1.15 -6.86
N ARG A 74 -16.88 0.88 -7.62
CA ARG A 74 -17.94 1.75 -8.01
C ARG A 74 -19.01 1.04 -8.23
#